data_2e31ccf1e8cb34a4b8a0fda0ae718cc5
#
_entry.id   2e31ccf1e8cb34a4b8a0fda0ae718cc5
#
_cell.length_a   1.000
_cell.length_b   1.000
_cell.length_c   1.000
_cell.angle_alpha   90.00
_cell.angle_beta   90.00
_cell.angle_gamma   90.00
#
_symmetry.space_group_name_H-M   'P 1'
#
loop_
_entity.id
_entity.type
_entity.pdbx_description
1 polymer ?
#
loop_
_entity_poly.entity_id
_entity_poly.type
_entity_poly.pdbx_seq_one_letter_code
_entity_poly.pdbx_strand_id
1 'polypeptide(L)'
;AMAAPEKKDLKIGFIPLTDCAALVIAKEKGFFAKHGLNVELSKEASWANVRDKMTVGELDASHMLAAMPIASTLGVGSTKKDMVALMALGQNGDAITVSNKMYDAMMAADPAATKKGSAVALKKVIASKTMGVPEFGMTFPTGTHNYHLRFWMAAGGVDPDTDVALKVVPPPQMVANMTAGNIDGYCVGEPWGQRAVMGNIGKVVVTGYQLWQNGPEKVLGVQKEFADKYPETTKQMIEAVIEAGMWLDASWENRKEASAILSSKSYVNAPKDVIDNSMTGTYMLTNGVNTPMPHFNAFGKKQALYPYYTHGLWQVSQMVRWGQLDHAIDMKKTVESVYRPDLFAKAAKEVNY
;
A
#
# COMPACT_ATOMS: atom_id res chain seq x y z
N ALA A 1 29.01 -3.19 -19.50
CA ALA A 1 28.72 -1.74 -19.39
C ALA A 1 27.22 -1.51 -19.45
N MET A 2 26.68 -0.65 -18.58
CA MET A 2 25.27 -0.26 -18.58
C MET A 2 24.96 0.59 -19.83
N ALA A 3 23.88 0.29 -20.52
CA ALA A 3 23.39 1.14 -21.59
C ALA A 3 22.84 2.45 -20.99
N ALA A 4 23.00 3.55 -21.72
CA ALA A 4 22.49 4.85 -21.28
C ALA A 4 20.94 4.86 -21.32
N PRO A 5 20.27 5.40 -20.29
CA PRO A 5 18.83 5.59 -20.32
C PRO A 5 18.41 6.56 -21.43
N GLU A 6 17.30 6.29 -22.11
CA GLU A 6 16.74 7.17 -23.15
C GLU A 6 16.24 8.49 -22.55
N LYS A 7 15.69 8.43 -21.33
CA LYS A 7 15.23 9.58 -20.56
C LYS A 7 15.87 9.54 -19.20
N LYS A 8 16.62 10.58 -18.82
CA LYS A 8 17.38 10.65 -17.56
C LYS A 8 16.64 11.38 -16.46
N ASP A 9 15.90 12.43 -16.79
CA ASP A 9 15.18 13.25 -15.83
C ASP A 9 13.79 12.67 -15.66
N LEU A 10 13.49 12.20 -14.44
CA LEU A 10 12.24 11.53 -14.13
C LEU A 10 11.56 12.20 -12.95
N LYS A 11 10.25 12.33 -13.04
CA LYS A 11 9.38 12.73 -11.93
C LYS A 11 8.58 11.52 -11.48
N ILE A 12 8.82 11.06 -10.26
CA ILE A 12 8.18 9.88 -9.68
C ILE A 12 7.31 10.30 -8.51
N GLY A 13 6.02 9.98 -8.58
CA GLY A 13 5.06 10.31 -7.52
C GLY A 13 5.11 9.32 -6.36
N PHE A 14 4.78 9.80 -5.17
CA PHE A 14 4.60 8.95 -4.00
C PHE A 14 3.59 9.56 -3.03
N ILE A 15 3.00 8.71 -2.23
CA ILE A 15 2.13 9.08 -1.11
C ILE A 15 2.92 8.89 0.20
N PRO A 16 2.71 9.75 1.22
CA PRO A 16 3.43 9.65 2.50
C PRO A 16 3.00 8.42 3.33
N LEU A 17 3.62 7.31 3.00
CA LEU A 17 3.46 5.98 3.60
C LEU A 17 4.84 5.35 3.73
N THR A 18 5.06 4.51 4.73
CA THR A 18 6.36 3.85 4.90
C THR A 18 6.73 2.97 3.72
N ASP A 19 5.75 2.48 2.96
CA ASP A 19 6.00 1.66 1.78
C ASP A 19 6.49 2.44 0.54
N CYS A 20 6.67 3.77 0.64
CA CYS A 20 7.45 4.53 -0.32
C CYS A 20 8.96 4.38 -0.09
N ALA A 21 9.38 3.65 0.93
CA ALA A 21 10.76 3.57 1.40
C ALA A 21 11.75 3.20 0.30
N ALA A 22 11.43 2.22 -0.55
CA ALA A 22 12.34 1.81 -1.61
C ALA A 22 12.62 2.95 -2.62
N LEU A 23 11.61 3.74 -2.95
CA LEU A 23 11.78 4.91 -3.83
C LEU A 23 12.63 6.00 -3.17
N VAL A 24 12.36 6.28 -1.90
CA VAL A 24 13.09 7.31 -1.14
C VAL A 24 14.56 6.90 -0.98
N ILE A 25 14.81 5.65 -0.60
CA ILE A 25 16.17 5.13 -0.42
C ILE A 25 16.90 5.07 -1.76
N ALA A 26 16.24 4.71 -2.85
CA ALA A 26 16.85 4.72 -4.18
C ALA A 26 17.38 6.11 -4.55
N LYS A 27 16.70 7.16 -4.14
CA LYS A 27 17.17 8.54 -4.32
C LYS A 27 18.25 8.91 -3.31
N GLU A 28 17.96 8.80 -2.02
CA GLU A 28 18.81 9.33 -0.94
C GLU A 28 20.13 8.59 -0.81
N LYS A 29 20.18 7.31 -1.14
CA LYS A 29 21.41 6.50 -1.14
C LYS A 29 22.11 6.46 -2.50
N GLY A 30 21.61 7.20 -3.48
CA GLY A 30 22.26 7.35 -4.78
C GLY A 30 22.07 6.20 -5.75
N PHE A 31 21.12 5.29 -5.52
CA PHE A 31 20.91 4.17 -6.45
C PHE A 31 20.36 4.64 -7.80
N PHE A 32 19.46 5.60 -7.83
CA PHE A 32 19.02 6.19 -9.10
C PHE A 32 20.17 6.84 -9.85
N ALA A 33 20.98 7.65 -9.16
CA ALA A 33 22.15 8.31 -9.76
C ALA A 33 23.15 7.32 -10.31
N LYS A 34 23.41 6.22 -9.59
CA LYS A 34 24.26 5.12 -10.03
C LYS A 34 23.82 4.54 -11.38
N HIS A 35 22.52 4.51 -11.61
CA HIS A 35 21.92 4.01 -12.84
C HIS A 35 21.69 5.11 -13.89
N GLY A 36 22.29 6.27 -13.72
CA GLY A 36 22.24 7.38 -14.68
C GLY A 36 20.91 8.13 -14.69
N LEU A 37 20.12 8.01 -13.63
CA LEU A 37 18.80 8.64 -13.51
C LEU A 37 18.85 9.81 -12.54
N ASN A 38 18.26 10.95 -12.96
CA ASN A 38 18.02 12.11 -12.12
C ASN A 38 16.55 12.16 -11.75
N VAL A 39 16.23 11.73 -10.53
CA VAL A 39 14.84 11.55 -10.08
C VAL A 39 14.42 12.65 -9.13
N GLU A 40 13.32 13.32 -9.47
CA GLU A 40 12.55 14.16 -8.56
C GLU A 40 11.41 13.32 -7.99
N LEU A 41 11.36 13.18 -6.66
CA LEU A 41 10.25 12.53 -5.98
C LEU A 41 9.17 13.58 -5.69
N SER A 42 7.97 13.36 -6.25
CA SER A 42 6.83 14.26 -6.12
C SER A 42 5.87 13.73 -5.07
N LYS A 43 5.77 14.41 -3.93
CA LYS A 43 4.84 14.04 -2.86
C LYS A 43 3.43 14.42 -3.26
N GLU A 44 2.55 13.44 -3.30
CA GLU A 44 1.15 13.61 -3.68
C GLU A 44 0.24 13.54 -2.45
N ALA A 45 -0.87 14.28 -2.50
CA ALA A 45 -1.79 14.39 -1.37
C ALA A 45 -2.79 13.22 -1.31
N SER A 46 -3.10 12.58 -2.43
CA SER A 46 -4.11 11.53 -2.52
C SER A 46 -3.85 10.58 -3.68
N TRP A 47 -4.44 9.40 -3.63
CA TRP A 47 -4.39 8.45 -4.75
C TRP A 47 -5.13 8.97 -5.98
N ALA A 48 -6.17 9.80 -5.79
CA ALA A 48 -6.85 10.47 -6.91
C ALA A 48 -5.88 11.38 -7.68
N ASN A 49 -5.01 12.13 -6.98
CA ASN A 49 -3.97 12.96 -7.62
C ASN A 49 -2.98 12.10 -8.41
N VAL A 50 -2.54 10.98 -7.83
CA VAL A 50 -1.65 10.03 -8.53
C VAL A 50 -2.31 9.52 -9.80
N ARG A 51 -3.56 9.04 -9.70
CA ARG A 51 -4.34 8.59 -10.86
C ARG A 51 -4.37 9.64 -11.96
N ASP A 52 -4.75 10.86 -11.63
CA ASP A 52 -4.93 11.92 -12.60
C ASP A 52 -3.61 12.33 -13.26
N LYS A 53 -2.55 12.50 -12.47
CA LYS A 53 -1.23 12.87 -12.97
C LYS A 53 -0.57 11.77 -13.82
N MET A 54 -0.78 10.51 -13.45
CA MET A 54 -0.32 9.38 -14.26
C MET A 54 -1.10 9.28 -15.58
N THR A 55 -2.39 9.54 -15.56
CA THR A 55 -3.23 9.48 -16.77
C THR A 55 -2.79 10.50 -17.82
N VAL A 56 -2.43 11.71 -17.40
CA VAL A 56 -2.04 12.80 -18.32
C VAL A 56 -0.52 12.90 -18.53
N GLY A 57 0.28 12.08 -17.86
CA GLY A 57 1.73 12.05 -18.03
C GLY A 57 2.49 13.16 -17.31
N GLU A 58 1.90 13.80 -16.31
CA GLU A 58 2.61 14.74 -15.42
C GLU A 58 3.63 14.03 -14.54
N LEU A 59 3.40 12.76 -14.22
CA LEU A 59 4.36 11.89 -13.58
C LEU A 59 4.86 10.87 -14.59
N ASP A 60 6.16 10.61 -14.59
CA ASP A 60 6.77 9.57 -15.44
C ASP A 60 6.50 8.18 -14.88
N ALA A 61 6.52 8.04 -13.57
CA ALA A 61 6.24 6.82 -12.82
C ALA A 61 5.63 7.19 -11.47
N SER A 62 5.08 6.21 -10.77
CA SER A 62 4.55 6.45 -9.43
C SER A 62 4.47 5.19 -8.59
N HIS A 63 4.62 5.39 -7.29
CA HIS A 63 4.06 4.59 -6.21
C HIS A 63 2.56 4.49 -6.46
N MET A 64 2.03 3.29 -6.63
CA MET A 64 0.63 3.05 -6.97
C MET A 64 0.06 1.91 -6.13
N LEU A 65 -1.23 2.00 -5.83
CA LEU A 65 -1.97 0.86 -5.31
C LEU A 65 -1.91 -0.30 -6.32
N ALA A 66 -1.77 -1.54 -5.84
CA ALA A 66 -1.58 -2.70 -6.70
C ALA A 66 -2.67 -2.88 -7.77
N ALA A 67 -3.89 -2.41 -7.50
CA ALA A 67 -5.01 -2.47 -8.45
C ALA A 67 -5.06 -1.28 -9.42
N MET A 68 -4.39 -0.16 -9.12
CA MET A 68 -4.53 1.07 -9.93
C MET A 68 -4.09 0.90 -11.40
N PRO A 69 -2.96 0.26 -11.70
CA PRO A 69 -2.60 0.03 -13.11
C PRO A 69 -3.64 -0.79 -13.87
N ILE A 70 -4.24 -1.77 -13.21
CA ILE A 70 -5.30 -2.61 -13.78
C ILE A 70 -6.56 -1.76 -14.02
N ALA A 71 -6.99 -1.02 -13.01
CA ALA A 71 -8.18 -0.17 -13.08
C ALA A 71 -8.04 0.89 -14.18
N SER A 72 -6.88 1.52 -14.30
CA SER A 72 -6.60 2.49 -15.36
C SER A 72 -6.69 1.85 -16.75
N THR A 73 -6.10 0.68 -16.93
CA THR A 73 -6.12 -0.07 -18.19
C THR A 73 -7.54 -0.46 -18.58
N LEU A 74 -8.38 -0.81 -17.61
CA LEU A 74 -9.79 -1.17 -17.84
C LEU A 74 -10.72 0.04 -17.91
N GLY A 75 -10.27 1.22 -17.49
CA GLY A 75 -11.12 2.41 -17.38
C GLY A 75 -12.09 2.36 -16.19
N VAL A 76 -11.75 1.64 -15.13
CA VAL A 76 -12.55 1.56 -13.91
C VAL A 76 -12.21 2.72 -12.97
N GLY A 77 -13.19 3.58 -12.71
CA GLY A 77 -12.99 4.73 -11.82
C GLY A 77 -12.03 5.78 -12.35
N SER A 78 -11.68 5.74 -13.63
CA SER A 78 -10.78 6.70 -14.29
C SER A 78 -10.97 6.66 -15.79
N THR A 79 -10.43 7.69 -16.48
CA THR A 79 -10.25 7.63 -17.94
C THR A 79 -9.34 6.46 -18.29
N LYS A 80 -9.70 5.68 -19.29
CA LYS A 80 -8.91 4.53 -19.74
C LYS A 80 -7.54 4.98 -20.21
N LYS A 81 -6.50 4.43 -19.60
CA LYS A 81 -5.11 4.61 -20.00
C LYS A 81 -4.33 3.34 -19.70
N ASP A 82 -3.69 2.75 -20.70
CA ASP A 82 -2.91 1.55 -20.53
C ASP A 82 -1.70 1.81 -19.62
N MET A 83 -1.65 1.09 -18.51
CA MET A 83 -0.58 1.16 -17.51
C MET A 83 0.07 -0.20 -17.34
N VAL A 84 1.28 -0.20 -16.84
CA VAL A 84 1.99 -1.43 -16.46
C VAL A 84 2.55 -1.32 -15.04
N ALA A 85 2.49 -2.42 -14.31
CA ALA A 85 3.13 -2.59 -13.02
C ALA A 85 4.47 -3.27 -13.25
N LEU A 86 5.56 -2.52 -13.03
CA LEU A 86 6.92 -2.98 -13.30
C LEU A 86 7.45 -3.90 -12.20
N MET A 87 7.05 -3.65 -10.97
CA MET A 87 7.50 -4.36 -9.78
C MET A 87 6.59 -4.05 -8.60
N ALA A 88 6.60 -4.90 -7.60
CA ALA A 88 6.08 -4.55 -6.28
C ALA A 88 7.09 -3.63 -5.56
N LEU A 89 6.61 -2.79 -4.65
CA LEU A 89 7.43 -1.94 -3.79
C LEU A 89 7.57 -2.51 -2.38
N GLY A 90 7.04 -3.68 -2.16
CA GLY A 90 7.04 -4.39 -0.89
C GLY A 90 5.83 -5.29 -0.75
N GLN A 91 5.78 -6.03 0.36
CA GLN A 91 4.67 -6.90 0.72
C GLN A 91 4.22 -6.57 2.14
N ASN A 92 2.93 -6.79 2.43
CA ASN A 92 2.32 -6.48 3.71
C ASN A 92 2.41 -4.98 4.04
N GLY A 93 2.22 -4.61 5.29
CA GLY A 93 2.47 -3.24 5.76
C GLY A 93 1.24 -2.39 5.95
N ASP A 94 0.04 -2.94 5.81
CA ASP A 94 -1.20 -2.28 6.18
C ASP A 94 -1.83 -2.93 7.42
N ALA A 95 -2.83 -2.28 7.97
CA ALA A 95 -3.56 -2.78 9.13
C ALA A 95 -4.94 -2.15 9.19
N ILE A 96 -5.85 -2.85 9.88
CA ILE A 96 -7.16 -2.31 10.25
C ILE A 96 -7.08 -1.80 11.68
N THR A 97 -7.29 -0.50 11.82
CA THR A 97 -7.27 0.22 13.09
C THR A 97 -8.67 0.70 13.40
N VAL A 98 -9.11 0.56 14.64
CA VAL A 98 -10.41 1.07 15.09
C VAL A 98 -10.22 2.05 16.23
N SER A 99 -11.18 2.97 16.42
CA SER A 99 -11.17 3.90 17.54
C SER A 99 -11.24 3.12 18.86
N ASN A 100 -10.78 3.75 19.95
CA ASN A 100 -10.91 3.15 21.28
C ASN A 100 -12.39 2.85 21.60
N LYS A 101 -13.31 3.73 21.23
CA LYS A 101 -14.74 3.52 21.42
C LYS A 101 -15.25 2.28 20.67
N MET A 102 -14.86 2.11 19.42
CA MET A 102 -15.24 0.94 18.63
C MET A 102 -14.60 -0.34 19.20
N TYR A 103 -13.34 -0.28 19.59
CA TYR A 103 -12.66 -1.42 20.20
C TYR A 103 -13.35 -1.86 21.50
N ASP A 104 -13.71 -0.91 22.36
CA ASP A 104 -14.42 -1.21 23.60
C ASP A 104 -15.79 -1.84 23.32
N ALA A 105 -16.51 -1.35 22.30
CA ALA A 105 -17.77 -1.92 21.89
C ALA A 105 -17.61 -3.37 21.37
N MET A 106 -16.55 -3.62 20.58
CA MET A 106 -16.24 -4.96 20.08
C MET A 106 -15.87 -5.91 21.23
N MET A 107 -15.07 -5.44 22.18
CA MET A 107 -14.70 -6.23 23.37
C MET A 107 -15.93 -6.56 24.23
N ALA A 108 -16.85 -5.61 24.38
CA ALA A 108 -18.09 -5.84 25.13
C ALA A 108 -19.01 -6.85 24.41
N ALA A 109 -19.06 -6.80 23.08
CA ALA A 109 -19.92 -7.68 22.28
C ALA A 109 -19.36 -9.10 22.15
N ASP A 110 -18.06 -9.24 21.91
CA ASP A 110 -17.38 -10.52 21.74
C ASP A 110 -15.88 -10.38 21.99
N PRO A 111 -15.41 -10.55 23.22
CA PRO A 111 -14.00 -10.39 23.55
C PRO A 111 -13.10 -11.40 22.83
N ALA A 112 -13.52 -12.64 22.67
CA ALA A 112 -12.72 -13.68 22.02
C ALA A 112 -12.52 -13.38 20.54
N ALA A 113 -13.58 -13.01 19.82
CA ALA A 113 -13.51 -12.63 18.41
C ALA A 113 -12.64 -11.38 18.22
N THR A 114 -12.79 -10.37 19.07
CA THR A 114 -11.99 -9.14 19.01
C THR A 114 -10.50 -9.44 19.18
N LYS A 115 -10.13 -10.25 20.14
CA LYS A 115 -8.73 -10.65 20.39
C LYS A 115 -8.13 -11.45 19.23
N LYS A 116 -8.95 -12.18 18.49
CA LYS A 116 -8.53 -12.92 17.30
C LYS A 116 -8.48 -12.06 16.03
N GLY A 117 -8.88 -10.80 16.13
CA GLY A 117 -8.96 -9.90 14.97
C GLY A 117 -10.09 -10.21 14.01
N SER A 118 -11.18 -10.84 14.49
CA SER A 118 -12.33 -11.24 13.67
C SER A 118 -13.40 -10.16 13.62
N ALA A 119 -13.95 -9.92 12.44
CA ALA A 119 -15.08 -9.00 12.22
C ALA A 119 -16.41 -9.56 12.77
N VAL A 120 -16.45 -10.77 13.30
CA VAL A 120 -17.61 -11.30 14.05
C VAL A 120 -17.98 -10.37 15.19
N ALA A 121 -16.98 -9.80 15.88
CA ALA A 121 -17.22 -8.82 16.94
C ALA A 121 -17.90 -7.55 16.39
N LEU A 122 -17.46 -7.06 15.23
CA LEU A 122 -18.09 -5.92 14.55
C LEU A 122 -19.55 -6.24 14.17
N LYS A 123 -19.81 -7.43 13.67
CA LYS A 123 -21.18 -7.85 13.34
C LYS A 123 -22.08 -7.76 14.56
N LYS A 124 -21.61 -8.20 15.73
CA LYS A 124 -22.38 -8.13 16.98
C LYS A 124 -22.59 -6.69 17.44
N VAL A 125 -21.60 -5.81 17.27
CA VAL A 125 -21.76 -4.37 17.56
C VAL A 125 -22.84 -3.76 16.66
N ILE A 126 -22.84 -4.07 15.38
CA ILE A 126 -23.86 -3.59 14.43
C ILE A 126 -25.24 -4.08 14.84
N ALA A 127 -25.38 -5.35 15.17
CA ALA A 127 -26.65 -5.95 15.60
C ALA A 127 -27.20 -5.31 16.89
N SER A 128 -26.32 -4.88 17.80
CA SER A 128 -26.70 -4.20 19.03
C SER A 128 -27.25 -2.79 18.84
N LYS A 129 -26.95 -2.17 17.71
CA LYS A 129 -27.34 -0.80 17.34
C LYS A 129 -26.85 0.29 18.30
N THR A 130 -25.86 -0.03 19.15
CA THR A 130 -25.32 0.91 20.14
C THR A 130 -24.45 2.01 19.54
N MET A 131 -23.89 1.81 18.32
CA MET A 131 -23.01 2.76 17.65
C MET A 131 -23.60 3.34 16.36
N GLY A 132 -24.88 3.07 16.06
CA GLY A 132 -25.46 3.42 14.77
C GLY A 132 -24.80 2.62 13.63
N VAL A 133 -24.71 3.21 12.43
CA VAL A 133 -24.02 2.62 11.29
C VAL A 133 -22.53 2.95 11.39
N PRO A 134 -21.66 1.97 11.64
CA PRO A 134 -20.22 2.24 11.70
C PRO A 134 -19.67 2.76 10.38
N GLU A 135 -18.71 3.68 10.46
CA GLU A 135 -18.08 4.30 9.31
C GLU A 135 -16.60 3.93 9.28
N PHE A 136 -16.13 3.43 8.15
CA PHE A 136 -14.72 3.03 7.98
C PHE A 136 -14.08 3.77 6.80
N GLY A 137 -12.84 4.22 7.02
CA GLY A 137 -12.03 4.85 6.00
C GLY A 137 -11.24 3.83 5.19
N MET A 138 -11.24 3.97 3.89
CA MET A 138 -10.32 3.33 2.97
C MET A 138 -9.72 4.41 2.06
N THR A 139 -8.64 4.09 1.34
CA THR A 139 -7.86 5.14 0.68
C THR A 139 -8.29 5.42 -0.75
N PHE A 140 -8.88 4.43 -1.41
CA PHE A 140 -9.29 4.55 -2.82
C PHE A 140 -10.18 3.34 -3.19
N PRO A 141 -11.24 3.52 -4.01
CA PRO A 141 -12.16 2.42 -4.35
C PRO A 141 -11.48 1.20 -4.98
N THR A 142 -10.53 1.42 -5.90
CA THR A 142 -9.75 0.34 -6.53
C THR A 142 -8.41 0.17 -5.83
N GLY A 143 -8.45 -0.15 -4.54
CA GLY A 143 -7.27 -0.29 -3.71
C GLY A 143 -7.35 -1.45 -2.73
N THR A 144 -6.20 -2.01 -2.40
CA THR A 144 -6.04 -3.13 -1.48
C THR A 144 -6.72 -2.87 -0.14
N HIS A 145 -6.67 -1.63 0.36
CA HIS A 145 -7.24 -1.26 1.66
C HIS A 145 -8.77 -1.38 1.67
N ASN A 146 -9.43 -0.96 0.59
CA ASN A 146 -10.86 -1.20 0.41
C ASN A 146 -11.16 -2.70 0.35
N TYR A 147 -10.36 -3.46 -0.40
CA TYR A 147 -10.55 -4.90 -0.54
C TYR A 147 -10.25 -5.66 0.75
N HIS A 148 -9.23 -5.26 1.51
CA HIS A 148 -8.93 -5.84 2.83
C HIS A 148 -10.06 -5.60 3.82
N LEU A 149 -10.60 -4.38 3.89
CA LEU A 149 -11.77 -4.10 4.74
C LEU A 149 -12.96 -4.97 4.37
N ARG A 150 -13.29 -5.04 3.09
CA ARG A 150 -14.41 -5.82 2.58
C ARG A 150 -14.24 -7.31 2.83
N PHE A 151 -13.04 -7.82 2.59
CA PHE A 151 -12.70 -9.22 2.87
C PHE A 151 -12.85 -9.55 4.36
N TRP A 152 -12.27 -8.72 5.22
CA TRP A 152 -12.35 -8.88 6.68
C TRP A 152 -13.79 -8.84 7.19
N MET A 153 -14.57 -7.86 6.74
CA MET A 153 -15.97 -7.71 7.10
C MET A 153 -16.80 -8.91 6.64
N ALA A 154 -16.67 -9.28 5.37
CA ALA A 154 -17.41 -10.41 4.80
C ALA A 154 -17.10 -11.73 5.51
N ALA A 155 -15.83 -11.97 5.86
CA ALA A 155 -15.42 -13.16 6.62
C ALA A 155 -16.05 -13.23 8.01
N GLY A 156 -16.39 -12.09 8.60
CA GLY A 156 -17.11 -12.00 9.89
C GLY A 156 -18.64 -11.93 9.76
N GLY A 157 -19.16 -12.01 8.53
CA GLY A 157 -20.59 -11.92 8.27
C GLY A 157 -21.16 -10.52 8.20
N VAL A 158 -20.30 -9.49 8.04
CA VAL A 158 -20.71 -8.11 7.83
C VAL A 158 -20.79 -7.84 6.33
N ASP A 159 -21.93 -7.29 5.88
CA ASP A 159 -22.07 -6.81 4.50
C ASP A 159 -21.47 -5.40 4.40
N PRO A 160 -20.34 -5.24 3.68
CA PRO A 160 -19.67 -3.93 3.61
C PRO A 160 -20.45 -2.87 2.82
N ASP A 161 -21.46 -3.27 2.04
CA ASP A 161 -22.26 -2.33 1.26
C ASP A 161 -23.49 -1.83 2.00
N THR A 162 -24.01 -2.60 2.97
CA THR A 162 -25.26 -2.26 3.66
C THR A 162 -25.12 -2.08 5.18
N ASP A 163 -24.20 -2.80 5.82
CA ASP A 163 -24.08 -2.81 7.28
C ASP A 163 -23.18 -1.69 7.83
N VAL A 164 -22.32 -1.14 6.99
CA VAL A 164 -21.36 -0.07 7.31
C VAL A 164 -21.35 0.97 6.19
N ALA A 165 -20.75 2.12 6.46
CA ALA A 165 -20.42 3.11 5.45
C ALA A 165 -18.92 3.14 5.23
N LEU A 166 -18.47 2.94 3.98
CA LEU A 166 -17.08 3.02 3.60
C LEU A 166 -16.81 4.38 2.95
N LYS A 167 -15.80 5.09 3.43
CA LYS A 167 -15.45 6.44 2.98
C LYS A 167 -14.03 6.48 2.42
N VAL A 168 -13.82 7.25 1.36
CA VAL A 168 -12.47 7.52 0.83
C VAL A 168 -11.82 8.60 1.69
N VAL A 169 -10.68 8.26 2.32
CA VAL A 169 -9.90 9.20 3.13
C VAL A 169 -8.42 9.07 2.71
N PRO A 170 -7.77 10.18 2.32
CA PRO A 170 -6.34 10.14 2.03
C PRO A 170 -5.53 9.64 3.24
N PRO A 171 -4.46 8.85 3.02
CA PRO A 171 -3.70 8.25 4.12
C PRO A 171 -3.29 9.23 5.24
N PRO A 172 -2.73 10.42 4.94
CA PRO A 172 -2.31 11.32 6.01
C PRO A 172 -3.46 11.93 6.83
N GLN A 173 -4.70 11.77 6.37
CA GLN A 173 -5.89 12.34 7.04
C GLN A 173 -6.65 11.33 7.90
N MET A 174 -6.24 10.07 7.91
CA MET A 174 -6.95 9.00 8.63
C MET A 174 -7.04 9.26 10.13
N VAL A 175 -5.91 9.56 10.77
CA VAL A 175 -5.85 9.78 12.22
C VAL A 175 -6.70 10.97 12.63
N ALA A 176 -6.64 12.09 11.92
CA ALA A 176 -7.44 13.27 12.20
C ALA A 176 -8.95 12.99 12.06
N ASN A 177 -9.35 12.25 11.04
CA ASN A 177 -10.76 11.87 10.86
C ASN A 177 -11.27 10.95 11.97
N MET A 178 -10.45 10.01 12.43
CA MET A 178 -10.82 9.15 13.57
C MET A 178 -10.90 9.97 14.86
N THR A 179 -9.94 10.85 15.09
CA THR A 179 -9.92 11.74 16.28
C THR A 179 -11.16 12.63 16.33
N ALA A 180 -11.57 13.15 15.17
CA ALA A 180 -12.77 14.00 15.08
C ALA A 180 -14.10 13.21 15.17
N GLY A 181 -14.04 11.87 15.16
CA GLY A 181 -15.24 11.04 15.20
C GLY A 181 -15.94 10.88 13.85
N ASN A 182 -15.29 11.23 12.75
CA ASN A 182 -15.85 11.10 11.39
C ASN A 182 -15.81 9.66 10.88
N ILE A 183 -14.91 8.84 11.41
CA ILE A 183 -14.80 7.42 11.13
C ILE A 183 -14.53 6.64 12.41
N ASP A 184 -14.99 5.40 12.46
CA ASP A 184 -14.83 4.49 13.61
C ASP A 184 -13.63 3.56 13.44
N GLY A 185 -13.14 3.42 12.22
CA GLY A 185 -12.00 2.60 11.88
C GLY A 185 -11.51 2.89 10.48
N TYR A 186 -10.37 2.30 10.13
CA TYR A 186 -9.81 2.44 8.78
C TYR A 186 -8.82 1.32 8.46
N CYS A 187 -8.60 1.11 7.16
CA CYS A 187 -7.47 0.33 6.66
C CYS A 187 -6.56 1.24 5.85
N VAL A 188 -5.28 1.24 6.17
CA VAL A 188 -4.27 2.07 5.51
C VAL A 188 -2.88 1.48 5.78
N GLY A 189 -1.91 1.82 4.91
CA GLY A 189 -0.49 1.54 5.15
C GLY A 189 0.07 2.35 6.32
N GLU A 190 1.20 1.88 6.89
CA GLU A 190 1.88 2.58 7.98
C GLU A 190 2.54 3.88 7.47
N PRO A 191 2.77 4.86 8.34
CA PRO A 191 2.77 4.77 9.82
C PRO A 191 1.43 5.14 10.47
N TRP A 192 0.36 5.25 9.73
CA TRP A 192 -0.88 5.86 10.22
C TRP A 192 -1.64 5.00 11.23
N GLY A 193 -1.51 3.67 11.17
CA GLY A 193 -2.01 2.79 12.23
C GLY A 193 -1.24 2.98 13.53
N GLN A 194 0.09 2.94 13.47
CA GLN A 194 0.94 3.13 14.65
C GLN A 194 0.81 4.53 15.24
N ARG A 195 0.61 5.54 14.39
CA ARG A 195 0.39 6.89 14.89
C ARG A 195 -0.86 6.99 15.74
N ALA A 196 -1.95 6.34 15.34
CA ALA A 196 -3.18 6.29 16.13
C ALA A 196 -2.99 5.51 17.43
N VAL A 197 -2.32 4.36 17.39
CA VAL A 197 -2.08 3.52 18.57
C VAL A 197 -1.17 4.22 19.56
N MET A 198 -0.03 4.72 19.11
CA MET A 198 0.94 5.41 19.97
C MET A 198 0.41 6.76 20.49
N GLY A 199 -0.51 7.38 19.77
CA GLY A 199 -1.26 8.56 20.22
C GLY A 199 -2.44 8.23 21.13
N ASN A 200 -2.65 6.98 21.48
CA ASN A 200 -3.76 6.49 22.30
C ASN A 200 -5.16 6.85 21.77
N ILE A 201 -5.28 6.88 20.42
CA ILE A 201 -6.53 7.22 19.72
C ILE A 201 -7.28 5.96 19.32
N GLY A 202 -6.57 4.89 19.00
CA GLY A 202 -7.15 3.64 18.53
C GLY A 202 -6.29 2.42 18.81
N LYS A 203 -6.77 1.29 18.34
CA LYS A 203 -6.09 -0.01 18.44
C LYS A 203 -6.15 -0.73 17.11
N VAL A 204 -5.11 -1.48 16.79
CA VAL A 204 -5.08 -2.33 15.60
C VAL A 204 -5.76 -3.66 15.93
N VAL A 205 -6.75 -4.04 15.13
CA VAL A 205 -7.47 -5.30 15.32
C VAL A 205 -6.89 -6.43 14.49
N VAL A 206 -6.35 -6.12 13.31
CA VAL A 206 -5.73 -7.11 12.43
C VAL A 206 -4.75 -6.41 11.47
N THR A 207 -3.65 -7.12 11.14
CA THR A 207 -2.66 -6.63 10.17
C THR A 207 -2.89 -7.26 8.81
N GLY A 208 -2.36 -6.64 7.77
CA GLY A 208 -2.38 -7.19 6.42
C GLY A 208 -1.67 -8.54 6.32
N TYR A 209 -0.57 -8.72 7.06
CA TYR A 209 0.13 -9.99 7.16
C TYR A 209 -0.77 -11.12 7.72
N GLN A 210 -1.60 -10.80 8.70
CA GLN A 210 -2.56 -11.76 9.27
C GLN A 210 -3.71 -12.07 8.32
N LEU A 211 -4.14 -11.08 7.51
CA LEU A 211 -5.19 -11.27 6.52
C LEU A 211 -4.71 -12.10 5.33
N TRP A 212 -3.52 -11.79 4.85
CA TRP A 212 -2.89 -12.48 3.73
C TRP A 212 -1.37 -12.37 3.86
N GLN A 213 -0.74 -13.43 4.32
CA GLN A 213 0.70 -13.50 4.48
C GLN A 213 1.41 -13.29 3.14
N ASN A 214 2.30 -12.29 3.08
CA ASN A 214 3.03 -11.89 1.88
C ASN A 214 2.11 -11.39 0.76
N GLY A 215 1.02 -10.73 1.15
CA GLY A 215 0.08 -10.14 0.22
C GLY A 215 0.59 -8.86 -0.46
N PRO A 216 -0.05 -8.49 -1.58
CA PRO A 216 0.33 -7.28 -2.32
C PRO A 216 -0.04 -6.01 -1.54
N GLU A 217 0.73 -4.95 -1.78
CA GLU A 217 0.43 -3.63 -1.24
C GLU A 217 0.59 -2.56 -2.32
N LYS A 218 1.82 -2.18 -2.65
CA LYS A 218 2.09 -1.15 -3.66
C LYS A 218 2.94 -1.69 -4.79
N VAL A 219 2.81 -1.03 -5.94
CA VAL A 219 3.61 -1.30 -7.13
C VAL A 219 4.23 -0.01 -7.66
N LEU A 220 5.30 -0.15 -8.44
CA LEU A 220 5.84 0.91 -9.26
C LEU A 220 5.18 0.83 -10.64
N GLY A 221 4.40 1.84 -10.97
CA GLY A 221 3.66 1.88 -12.23
C GLY A 221 4.18 2.94 -13.19
N VAL A 222 4.03 2.66 -14.47
CA VAL A 222 4.27 3.58 -15.58
C VAL A 222 3.18 3.41 -16.62
N GLN A 223 3.01 4.40 -17.51
CA GLN A 223 2.19 4.20 -18.70
C GLN A 223 2.84 3.12 -19.59
N LYS A 224 2.01 2.31 -20.25
CA LYS A 224 2.52 1.29 -21.18
C LYS A 224 3.42 1.91 -22.25
N GLU A 225 3.01 3.03 -22.83
CA GLU A 225 3.81 3.71 -23.87
C GLU A 225 5.15 4.23 -23.32
N PHE A 226 5.24 4.60 -22.03
CA PHE A 226 6.52 4.97 -21.40
C PHE A 226 7.49 3.78 -21.40
N ALA A 227 7.01 2.61 -20.98
CA ALA A 227 7.83 1.40 -20.95
C ALA A 227 8.26 0.98 -22.36
N ASP A 228 7.39 1.11 -23.34
CA ASP A 228 7.68 0.78 -24.74
C ASP A 228 8.68 1.77 -25.36
N LYS A 229 8.55 3.06 -25.04
CA LYS A 229 9.41 4.13 -25.61
C LYS A 229 10.77 4.21 -24.94
N TYR A 230 10.84 3.94 -23.63
CA TYR A 230 12.04 4.08 -22.81
C TYR A 230 12.42 2.76 -22.13
N PRO A 231 12.74 1.70 -22.88
CA PRO A 231 13.00 0.38 -22.28
C PRO A 231 14.24 0.37 -21.37
N GLU A 232 15.30 1.08 -21.72
CA GLU A 232 16.51 1.13 -20.89
C GLU A 232 16.29 1.96 -19.63
N THR A 233 15.64 3.12 -19.72
CA THR A 233 15.23 3.92 -18.55
C THR A 233 14.39 3.07 -17.60
N THR A 234 13.42 2.34 -18.13
CA THR A 234 12.54 1.46 -17.36
C THR A 234 13.34 0.40 -16.60
N LYS A 235 14.27 -0.26 -17.31
CA LYS A 235 15.15 -1.28 -16.71
C LYS A 235 16.03 -0.70 -15.61
N GLN A 236 16.69 0.43 -15.86
CA GLN A 236 17.55 1.10 -14.88
C GLN A 236 16.77 1.55 -13.64
N MET A 237 15.54 2.02 -13.82
CA MET A 237 14.66 2.41 -12.72
C MET A 237 14.33 1.21 -11.83
N ILE A 238 13.97 0.07 -12.44
CA ILE A 238 13.70 -1.16 -11.69
C ILE A 238 14.95 -1.62 -10.91
N GLU A 239 16.11 -1.62 -11.55
CA GLU A 239 17.39 -2.02 -10.94
C GLU A 239 17.69 -1.16 -9.70
N ALA A 240 17.55 0.16 -9.80
CA ALA A 240 17.81 1.07 -8.69
C ALA A 240 16.87 0.80 -7.50
N VAL A 241 15.60 0.54 -7.77
CA VAL A 241 14.62 0.28 -6.72
C VAL A 241 14.82 -1.12 -6.09
N ILE A 242 15.24 -2.12 -6.87
CA ILE A 242 15.64 -3.42 -6.32
C ILE A 242 16.80 -3.26 -5.34
N GLU A 243 17.84 -2.52 -5.71
CA GLU A 243 19.00 -2.28 -4.84
C GLU A 243 18.58 -1.59 -3.54
N ALA A 244 17.66 -0.64 -3.61
CA ALA A 244 17.09 0.03 -2.44
C ALA A 244 16.33 -0.94 -1.53
N GLY A 245 15.51 -1.81 -2.10
CA GLY A 245 14.77 -2.82 -1.35
C GLY A 245 15.70 -3.82 -0.65
N MET A 246 16.75 -4.26 -1.33
CA MET A 246 17.75 -5.13 -0.75
C MET A 246 18.52 -4.43 0.40
N TRP A 247 18.85 -3.17 0.24
CA TRP A 247 19.47 -2.37 1.29
C TRP A 247 18.55 -2.26 2.53
N LEU A 248 17.26 -2.03 2.33
CA LEU A 248 16.28 -1.94 3.42
C LEU A 248 16.20 -3.23 4.24
N ASP A 249 16.27 -4.38 3.57
CA ASP A 249 16.12 -5.68 4.23
C ASP A 249 17.46 -6.29 4.67
N ALA A 250 18.58 -5.60 4.44
CA ALA A 250 19.90 -6.08 4.82
C ALA A 250 20.13 -6.09 6.34
N SER A 251 19.55 -5.11 7.06
CA SER A 251 19.72 -5.01 8.52
C SER A 251 18.65 -4.14 9.16
N TRP A 252 18.43 -4.32 10.46
CA TRP A 252 17.56 -3.44 11.23
C TRP A 252 18.15 -2.02 11.38
N GLU A 253 19.47 -1.91 11.37
CA GLU A 253 20.16 -0.60 11.37
C GLU A 253 19.81 0.19 10.11
N ASN A 254 19.79 -0.47 8.95
CA ASN A 254 19.36 0.16 7.70
C ASN A 254 17.90 0.61 7.77
N ARG A 255 17.04 -0.19 8.38
CA ARG A 255 15.63 0.16 8.61
C ARG A 255 15.49 1.38 9.51
N LYS A 256 16.31 1.51 10.55
CA LYS A 256 16.35 2.68 11.44
C LYS A 256 16.81 3.94 10.71
N GLU A 257 17.82 3.81 9.87
CA GLU A 257 18.30 4.92 9.03
C GLU A 257 17.20 5.36 8.07
N ALA A 258 16.52 4.40 7.43
CA ALA A 258 15.40 4.69 6.56
C ALA A 258 14.27 5.42 7.30
N SER A 259 13.94 5.00 8.53
CA SER A 259 12.93 5.67 9.35
C SER A 259 13.27 7.14 9.60
N ALA A 260 14.54 7.43 9.90
CA ALA A 260 15.02 8.81 10.10
C ALA A 260 14.84 9.65 8.83
N ILE A 261 15.20 9.09 7.68
CA ILE A 261 15.04 9.78 6.38
C ILE A 261 13.55 10.02 6.08
N LEU A 262 12.70 8.99 6.27
CA LEU A 262 11.27 9.07 6.00
C LEU A 262 10.53 10.04 6.92
N SER A 263 11.04 10.32 8.12
CA SER A 263 10.38 11.19 9.09
C SER A 263 10.36 12.66 8.67
N SER A 264 11.21 13.07 7.73
CA SER A 264 11.29 14.46 7.28
C SER A 264 9.99 14.93 6.62
N LYS A 265 9.78 16.25 6.60
CA LYS A 265 8.63 16.89 5.94
C LYS A 265 8.58 16.60 4.44
N SER A 266 9.73 16.34 3.82
CA SER A 266 9.82 16.03 2.39
C SER A 266 9.21 14.68 2.03
N TYR A 267 9.08 13.78 3.01
CA TYR A 267 8.64 12.40 2.77
C TYR A 267 7.38 12.07 3.56
N VAL A 268 7.47 11.26 4.60
CA VAL A 268 6.27 10.82 5.33
C VAL A 268 5.77 11.86 6.32
N ASN A 269 6.66 12.64 6.88
CA ASN A 269 6.33 13.68 7.85
C ASN A 269 5.56 13.13 9.07
N ALA A 270 6.10 12.11 9.70
CA ALA A 270 5.60 11.54 10.94
C ALA A 270 6.77 11.36 11.91
N PRO A 271 6.53 11.30 13.23
CA PRO A 271 7.60 11.11 14.19
C PRO A 271 8.42 9.85 13.91
N LYS A 272 9.75 9.95 14.05
CA LYS A 272 10.66 8.83 13.76
C LYS A 272 10.33 7.58 14.58
N ASP A 273 10.00 7.73 15.87
CA ASP A 273 9.65 6.62 16.76
C ASP A 273 8.39 5.88 16.29
N VAL A 274 7.42 6.60 15.75
CA VAL A 274 6.22 6.01 15.16
C VAL A 274 6.57 5.19 13.91
N ILE A 275 7.41 5.73 13.03
CA ILE A 275 7.86 5.03 11.82
C ILE A 275 8.72 3.82 12.20
N ASP A 276 9.69 3.98 13.12
CA ASP A 276 10.55 2.90 13.59
C ASP A 276 9.73 1.68 14.02
N ASN A 277 8.61 1.92 14.68
CA ASN A 277 7.89 0.82 15.32
C ASN A 277 7.40 -0.25 14.34
N SER A 278 6.96 0.12 13.13
CA SER A 278 6.59 -0.86 12.11
C SER A 278 7.76 -1.26 11.21
N MET A 279 8.82 -0.45 11.14
CA MET A 279 9.95 -0.67 10.24
C MET A 279 11.03 -1.57 10.83
N THR A 280 11.09 -1.74 12.14
CA THR A 280 12.23 -2.38 12.81
C THR A 280 11.88 -3.68 13.53
N GLY A 281 10.87 -4.39 13.05
CA GLY A 281 10.56 -5.76 13.52
C GLY A 281 9.63 -5.85 14.71
N THR A 282 9.06 -4.74 15.15
CA THR A 282 8.05 -4.70 16.21
C THR A 282 6.80 -4.01 15.73
N TYR A 283 5.68 -4.27 16.39
CA TYR A 283 4.39 -3.65 16.05
C TYR A 283 3.54 -3.51 17.30
N MET A 284 2.92 -2.36 17.46
CA MET A 284 2.09 -2.05 18.59
C MET A 284 0.61 -2.17 18.23
N LEU A 285 -0.04 -3.21 18.70
CA LEU A 285 -1.49 -3.41 18.50
C LEU A 285 -2.29 -2.50 19.44
N THR A 286 -1.79 -2.37 20.66
CA THR A 286 -2.33 -1.50 21.72
C THR A 286 -1.19 -0.66 22.26
N ASN A 287 -1.48 0.58 22.66
CA ASN A 287 -0.45 1.48 23.20
C ASN A 287 0.31 0.86 24.36
N GLY A 288 1.62 0.94 24.30
CA GLY A 288 2.54 0.41 25.33
C GLY A 288 2.85 -1.08 25.21
N VAL A 289 2.23 -1.81 24.28
CA VAL A 289 2.45 -3.25 24.10
C VAL A 289 3.05 -3.51 22.73
N ASN A 290 4.37 -3.63 22.65
CA ASN A 290 5.07 -4.02 21.43
C ASN A 290 5.08 -5.54 21.27
N THR A 291 4.75 -5.98 20.06
CA THR A 291 4.78 -7.38 19.67
C THR A 291 5.85 -7.59 18.61
N PRO A 292 6.72 -8.61 18.74
CA PRO A 292 7.63 -8.96 17.65
C PRO A 292 6.83 -9.28 16.38
N MET A 293 7.17 -8.59 15.28
CA MET A 293 6.51 -8.77 13.99
C MET A 293 7.51 -8.48 12.86
N PRO A 294 8.56 -9.33 12.73
CA PRO A 294 9.66 -9.07 11.80
C PRO A 294 9.24 -9.09 10.32
N HIS A 295 8.09 -9.69 10.01
CA HIS A 295 7.58 -9.80 8.63
C HIS A 295 6.45 -8.82 8.33
N PHE A 296 6.24 -7.82 9.20
CA PHE A 296 5.19 -6.82 8.99
C PHE A 296 5.35 -6.10 7.65
N ASN A 297 6.56 -5.69 7.30
CA ASN A 297 6.94 -5.13 6.00
C ASN A 297 8.11 -5.90 5.40
N ALA A 298 8.01 -6.30 4.14
CA ALA A 298 9.11 -6.87 3.37
C ALA A 298 9.38 -5.99 2.14
N PHE A 299 10.63 -5.54 1.98
CA PHE A 299 11.04 -4.64 0.89
C PHE A 299 11.98 -5.27 -0.13
N GLY A 300 12.61 -6.39 0.17
CA GLY A 300 13.56 -7.03 -0.72
C GLY A 300 13.71 -8.52 -0.52
N LYS A 301 13.60 -9.01 0.71
CA LYS A 301 13.78 -10.44 1.02
C LYS A 301 12.70 -11.29 0.35
N LYS A 302 13.09 -12.54 0.01
CA LYS A 302 12.17 -13.58 -0.51
C LYS A 302 11.39 -13.12 -1.72
N GLN A 303 12.04 -12.42 -2.64
CA GLN A 303 11.43 -11.94 -3.88
C GLN A 303 10.18 -11.05 -3.63
N ALA A 304 10.21 -10.24 -2.58
CA ALA A 304 9.09 -9.35 -2.23
C ALA A 304 8.78 -8.31 -3.31
N LEU A 305 9.75 -7.98 -4.16
CA LEU A 305 9.60 -6.96 -5.22
C LEU A 305 9.12 -7.54 -6.55
N TYR A 306 9.00 -8.85 -6.68
CA TYR A 306 8.52 -9.50 -7.90
C TYR A 306 7.04 -9.16 -8.13
N PRO A 307 6.65 -8.75 -9.35
CA PRO A 307 5.24 -8.43 -9.64
C PRO A 307 4.45 -9.70 -9.98
N TYR A 308 4.02 -10.42 -8.96
CA TYR A 308 3.33 -11.71 -9.13
C TYR A 308 2.00 -11.55 -9.85
N TYR A 309 1.75 -12.37 -10.86
CA TYR A 309 0.44 -12.45 -11.52
C TYR A 309 -0.68 -12.78 -10.53
N THR A 310 -0.41 -13.64 -9.55
CA THR A 310 -1.40 -14.00 -8.53
C THR A 310 -1.85 -12.80 -7.70
N HIS A 311 -0.97 -11.84 -7.45
CA HIS A 311 -1.34 -10.59 -6.78
C HIS A 311 -2.28 -9.75 -7.64
N GLY A 312 -1.99 -9.62 -8.92
CA GLY A 312 -2.87 -8.93 -9.87
C GLY A 312 -4.22 -9.63 -10.05
N LEU A 313 -4.22 -10.95 -10.13
CA LEU A 313 -5.45 -11.76 -10.24
C LEU A 313 -6.36 -11.55 -9.02
N TRP A 314 -5.79 -11.51 -7.82
CA TRP A 314 -6.57 -11.24 -6.62
C TRP A 314 -7.23 -9.86 -6.70
N GLN A 315 -6.50 -8.81 -7.10
CA GLN A 315 -7.04 -7.47 -7.24
C GLN A 315 -8.22 -7.44 -8.21
N VAL A 316 -8.08 -8.05 -9.37
CA VAL A 316 -9.16 -8.12 -10.38
C VAL A 316 -10.35 -8.92 -9.85
N SER A 317 -10.10 -10.03 -9.15
CA SER A 317 -11.16 -10.84 -8.56
C SER A 317 -12.00 -10.04 -7.56
N GLN A 318 -11.36 -9.13 -6.81
CA GLN A 318 -12.08 -8.25 -5.89
C GLN A 318 -12.89 -7.18 -6.65
N MET A 319 -12.38 -6.67 -7.76
CA MET A 319 -13.16 -5.78 -8.62
C MET A 319 -14.44 -6.44 -9.11
N VAL A 320 -14.35 -7.70 -9.52
CA VAL A 320 -15.51 -8.50 -9.95
C VAL A 320 -16.46 -8.75 -8.77
N ARG A 321 -15.92 -9.23 -7.66
CA ARG A 321 -16.70 -9.59 -6.46
C ARG A 321 -17.55 -8.41 -5.97
N TRP A 322 -16.99 -7.22 -5.98
CA TRP A 322 -17.63 -6.02 -5.41
C TRP A 322 -18.31 -5.15 -6.45
N GLY A 323 -18.52 -5.67 -7.67
CA GLY A 323 -19.34 -5.02 -8.69
C GLY A 323 -18.73 -3.78 -9.31
N GLN A 324 -17.40 -3.66 -9.33
CA GLN A 324 -16.72 -2.49 -9.90
C GLN A 324 -16.56 -2.58 -11.43
N LEU A 325 -16.82 -3.74 -12.01
CA LEU A 325 -16.80 -3.96 -13.46
C LEU A 325 -18.25 -4.05 -13.98
N ASP A 326 -18.52 -3.34 -15.05
CA ASP A 326 -19.85 -3.31 -15.71
C ASP A 326 -20.00 -4.32 -16.86
N HIS A 327 -18.93 -5.06 -17.16
CA HIS A 327 -18.89 -6.08 -18.20
C HIS A 327 -17.90 -7.19 -17.86
N ALA A 328 -18.06 -8.34 -18.52
CA ALA A 328 -17.15 -9.47 -18.35
C ALA A 328 -15.79 -9.17 -18.99
N ILE A 329 -14.73 -9.63 -18.36
CA ILE A 329 -13.35 -9.53 -18.86
C ILE A 329 -12.64 -10.87 -18.74
N ASP A 330 -11.59 -11.05 -19.54
CA ASP A 330 -10.62 -12.12 -19.35
C ASP A 330 -9.61 -11.66 -18.28
N MET A 331 -9.79 -12.11 -17.03
CA MET A 331 -8.97 -11.68 -15.90
C MET A 331 -7.49 -12.02 -16.09
N LYS A 332 -7.18 -13.24 -16.54
CA LYS A 332 -5.81 -13.69 -16.74
C LYS A 332 -5.10 -12.84 -17.80
N LYS A 333 -5.73 -12.65 -18.96
CA LYS A 333 -5.19 -11.85 -20.06
C LYS A 333 -4.97 -10.39 -19.64
N THR A 334 -5.92 -9.82 -18.89
CA THR A 334 -5.82 -8.46 -18.37
C THR A 334 -4.61 -8.32 -17.46
N VAL A 335 -4.45 -9.21 -16.48
CA VAL A 335 -3.33 -9.16 -15.52
C VAL A 335 -1.99 -9.34 -16.24
N GLU A 336 -1.91 -10.29 -17.18
CA GLU A 336 -0.68 -10.53 -17.95
C GLU A 336 -0.28 -9.33 -18.83
N SER A 337 -1.24 -8.50 -19.25
CA SER A 337 -0.94 -7.27 -20.00
C SER A 337 -0.45 -6.12 -19.12
N VAL A 338 -0.78 -6.12 -17.82
CA VAL A 338 -0.49 -5.03 -16.87
C VAL A 338 0.72 -5.35 -15.99
N TYR A 339 0.73 -6.51 -15.37
CA TYR A 339 1.85 -6.96 -14.53
C TYR A 339 2.93 -7.55 -15.42
N ARG A 340 4.16 -7.00 -15.32
CA ARG A 340 5.23 -7.28 -16.27
C ARG A 340 6.45 -7.94 -15.62
N PRO A 341 6.32 -9.20 -15.14
CA PRO A 341 7.47 -9.93 -14.58
C PRO A 341 8.58 -10.16 -15.60
N ASP A 342 8.30 -10.10 -16.91
CA ASP A 342 9.31 -10.17 -17.96
C ASP A 342 10.28 -8.98 -17.92
N LEU A 343 9.75 -7.75 -17.75
CA LEU A 343 10.59 -6.54 -17.61
C LEU A 343 11.36 -6.56 -16.30
N PHE A 344 10.70 -7.00 -15.23
CA PHE A 344 11.32 -7.13 -13.92
C PHE A 344 12.48 -8.13 -13.93
N ALA A 345 12.30 -9.29 -14.54
CA ALA A 345 13.31 -10.36 -14.58
C ALA A 345 14.60 -9.92 -15.28
N LYS A 346 14.51 -9.13 -16.35
CA LYS A 346 15.67 -8.58 -17.03
C LYS A 346 16.50 -7.68 -16.11
N ALA A 347 15.84 -6.79 -15.37
CA ALA A 347 16.49 -5.90 -14.41
C ALA A 347 17.05 -6.68 -13.22
N ALA A 348 16.28 -7.62 -12.68
CA ALA A 348 16.67 -8.43 -11.53
C ALA A 348 17.95 -9.23 -11.81
N LYS A 349 18.07 -9.79 -12.99
CA LYS A 349 19.27 -10.53 -13.41
C LYS A 349 20.54 -9.67 -13.36
N GLU A 350 20.44 -8.41 -13.79
CA GLU A 350 21.59 -7.49 -13.83
C GLU A 350 22.09 -7.12 -12.44
N VAL A 351 21.24 -7.16 -11.42
CA VAL A 351 21.58 -6.82 -10.02
C VAL A 351 21.58 -8.01 -9.09
N ASN A 352 21.57 -9.24 -9.65
CA ASN A 352 21.65 -10.50 -8.86
C ASN A 352 20.53 -10.65 -7.83
N TYR A 353 19.34 -10.30 -8.23
CA TYR A 353 18.14 -10.41 -7.37
C TYR A 353 17.31 -11.67 -7.65
#